data_9d6c3c6dbcc9d48a77bfa011dbdd204c
#
_entry.id   9d6c3c6dbcc9d48a77bfa011dbdd204c
#
_cell.length_a   1.000
_cell.length_b   1.000
_cell.length_c   1.000
_cell.angle_alpha   90.00
_cell.angle_beta   90.00
_cell.angle_gamma   90.00
#
_symmetry.space_group_name_H-M   'P 1'
#
loop_
_entity.id
_entity.type
_entity.pdbx_description
1 polymer ?
#
loop_
_entity_poly.entity_id
_entity_poly.type
_entity_poly.pdbx_seq_one_letter_code
_entity_poly.pdbx_strand_id
1 'polypeptide(L)'
;MTGEQLIALPQQRVWEALNDPQVLKDCIPGCEAMEKVSDTEYRVVLSAAVGPVKAKFNGKLLLSDLNPPNSYALSFEGSGGAAGFGKGDCKVSLSEADGRTRLGYTCHATIGGRLAQVGSRLIDGVARKMADDFFAKFKERVVPAPQPMAAAASHGKSKIPLWAWVVGIVVLVLLALFVAKSTGGH
;
A
#
# COMPACT_ATOMS: atom_id res chain seq x y z
N MET A 1 15.06 -17.45 2.40
CA MET A 1 13.75 -17.27 3.09
C MET A 1 12.64 -17.51 2.07
N THR A 2 11.65 -18.33 2.40
CA THR A 2 10.49 -18.62 1.52
C THR A 2 9.21 -18.42 2.33
N GLY A 3 8.15 -17.92 1.71
CA GLY A 3 6.86 -17.75 2.35
C GLY A 3 5.71 -17.70 1.35
N GLU A 4 4.51 -17.80 1.87
CA GLU A 4 3.26 -17.72 1.11
C GLU A 4 2.24 -16.85 1.84
N GLN A 5 1.44 -16.11 1.09
CA GLN A 5 0.38 -15.25 1.60
C GLN A 5 -0.89 -15.42 0.78
N LEU A 6 -2.03 -15.45 1.45
CA LEU A 6 -3.33 -15.37 0.80
C LEU A 6 -3.86 -13.94 0.95
N ILE A 7 -4.20 -13.31 -0.18
CA ILE A 7 -4.65 -11.93 -0.26
C ILE A 7 -6.05 -11.91 -0.85
N ALA A 8 -7.02 -11.31 -0.15
CA ALA A 8 -8.43 -11.28 -0.52
C ALA A 8 -8.71 -10.26 -1.63
N LEU A 9 -7.97 -10.35 -2.74
CA LEU A 9 -8.09 -9.54 -3.94
C LEU A 9 -7.80 -10.37 -5.18
N PRO A 10 -8.36 -9.99 -6.36
CA PRO A 10 -8.00 -10.56 -7.64
C PRO A 10 -6.51 -10.33 -7.96
N GLN A 11 -5.92 -11.27 -8.68
CA GLN A 11 -4.50 -11.31 -9.02
C GLN A 11 -3.98 -10.01 -9.66
N GLN A 12 -4.72 -9.46 -10.61
CA GLN A 12 -4.38 -8.20 -11.27
C GLN A 12 -4.26 -7.03 -10.27
N ARG A 13 -5.15 -6.95 -9.30
CA ARG A 13 -5.15 -5.88 -8.28
C ARG A 13 -3.96 -6.02 -7.32
N VAL A 14 -3.60 -7.25 -6.97
CA VAL A 14 -2.41 -7.53 -6.16
C VAL A 14 -1.15 -7.15 -6.93
N TRP A 15 -1.07 -7.49 -8.21
CA TRP A 15 0.03 -7.11 -9.10
C TRP A 15 0.22 -5.59 -9.15
N GLU A 16 -0.85 -4.84 -9.43
CA GLU A 16 -0.82 -3.37 -9.49
C GLU A 16 -0.32 -2.76 -8.17
N ALA A 17 -0.84 -3.24 -7.05
CA ALA A 17 -0.46 -2.74 -5.73
C ALA A 17 1.01 -3.05 -5.37
N LEU A 18 1.54 -4.21 -5.78
CA LEU A 18 2.95 -4.57 -5.58
C LEU A 18 3.93 -3.75 -6.45
N ASN A 19 3.42 -3.06 -7.47
CA ASN A 19 4.21 -2.19 -8.34
C ASN A 19 3.93 -0.69 -8.10
N ASP A 20 3.11 -0.35 -7.11
CA ASP A 20 2.83 1.03 -6.72
C ASP A 20 3.82 1.49 -5.62
N PRO A 21 4.69 2.48 -5.91
CA PRO A 21 5.68 2.95 -4.95
C PRO A 21 5.06 3.56 -3.68
N GLN A 22 3.85 4.12 -3.73
CA GLN A 22 3.19 4.66 -2.54
C GLN A 22 2.69 3.53 -1.63
N VAL A 23 2.09 2.49 -2.21
CA VAL A 23 1.66 1.30 -1.47
C VAL A 23 2.87 0.63 -0.81
N LEU A 24 3.97 0.44 -1.56
CA LEU A 24 5.18 -0.16 -1.03
C LEU A 24 5.80 0.68 0.09
N LYS A 25 5.88 2.00 -0.08
CA LYS A 25 6.39 2.93 0.95
C LYS A 25 5.61 2.81 2.26
N ASP A 26 4.28 2.78 2.17
CA ASP A 26 3.41 2.71 3.34
C ASP A 26 3.52 1.35 4.07
N CYS A 27 3.77 0.28 3.31
CA CYS A 27 3.78 -1.09 3.84
C CYS A 27 5.16 -1.53 4.35
N ILE A 28 6.27 -1.07 3.75
CA ILE A 28 7.62 -1.48 4.17
C ILE A 28 7.96 -0.85 5.52
N PRO A 29 8.24 -1.65 6.57
CA PRO A 29 8.57 -1.14 7.88
C PRO A 29 9.83 -0.26 7.85
N GLY A 30 9.73 0.97 8.36
CA GLY A 30 10.85 1.92 8.41
C GLY A 30 11.20 2.58 7.07
N CYS A 31 10.40 2.39 6.02
CA CYS A 31 10.60 3.08 4.75
C CYS A 31 10.32 4.58 4.91
N GLU A 32 11.33 5.40 4.66
CA GLU A 32 11.23 6.86 4.70
C GLU A 32 10.92 7.44 3.33
N ALA A 33 11.52 6.85 2.29
CA ALA A 33 11.30 7.26 0.91
C ALA A 33 11.36 6.08 -0.04
N MET A 34 10.51 6.10 -1.06
CA MET A 34 10.55 5.20 -2.20
C MET A 34 10.27 6.01 -3.46
N GLU A 35 11.18 5.95 -4.40
CA GLU A 35 11.13 6.66 -5.67
C GLU A 35 11.22 5.67 -6.83
N LYS A 36 10.28 5.75 -7.75
CA LYS A 36 10.33 5.01 -9.02
C LYS A 36 11.21 5.78 -9.99
N VAL A 37 12.39 5.25 -10.27
CA VAL A 37 13.38 5.87 -11.18
C VAL A 37 13.07 5.52 -12.65
N SER A 38 12.64 4.27 -12.87
CA SER A 38 12.18 3.77 -14.16
C SER A 38 11.10 2.71 -13.95
N ASP A 39 10.63 2.07 -15.02
CA ASP A 39 9.61 1.02 -14.92
C ASP A 39 10.09 -0.22 -14.13
N THR A 40 11.39 -0.39 -14.03
CA THR A 40 12.01 -1.54 -13.35
C THR A 40 12.93 -1.15 -12.21
N GLU A 41 13.16 0.13 -11.95
CA GLU A 41 14.11 0.59 -10.94
C GLU A 41 13.45 1.48 -9.88
N TYR A 42 13.72 1.16 -8.61
CA TYR A 42 13.29 1.95 -7.46
C TYR A 42 14.48 2.30 -6.58
N ARG A 43 14.48 3.52 -6.05
CA ARG A 43 15.35 3.93 -4.94
C ARG A 43 14.57 3.91 -3.65
N VAL A 44 15.21 3.42 -2.60
CA VAL A 44 14.58 3.24 -1.28
C VAL A 44 15.48 3.83 -0.21
N VAL A 45 14.90 4.55 0.72
CA VAL A 45 15.56 4.95 1.96
C VAL A 45 14.83 4.28 3.11
N LEU A 46 15.56 3.47 3.88
CA LEU A 46 15.00 2.62 4.91
C LEU A 46 15.78 2.79 6.22
N SER A 47 15.09 3.08 7.31
CA SER A 47 15.66 3.01 8.67
C SER A 47 15.35 1.65 9.28
N ALA A 48 16.39 0.90 9.64
CA ALA A 48 16.24 -0.41 10.23
C ALA A 48 17.11 -0.58 11.49
N ALA A 49 16.65 -1.46 12.37
CA ALA A 49 17.37 -1.87 13.57
C ALA A 49 17.47 -3.40 13.61
N VAL A 50 18.70 -3.92 13.73
CA VAL A 50 18.98 -5.34 13.87
C VAL A 50 19.81 -5.52 15.12
N GLY A 51 19.17 -5.89 16.23
CA GLY A 51 19.82 -5.90 17.54
C GLY A 51 20.36 -4.53 17.92
N PRO A 52 21.65 -4.41 18.26
CA PRO A 52 22.27 -3.14 18.65
C PRO A 52 22.59 -2.23 17.44
N VAL A 53 22.53 -2.76 16.21
CA VAL A 53 22.86 -2.02 15.00
C VAL A 53 21.61 -1.30 14.48
N LYS A 54 21.63 0.03 14.54
CA LYS A 54 20.60 0.90 13.97
C LYS A 54 21.23 1.75 12.88
N ALA A 55 20.63 1.79 11.71
CA ALA A 55 21.15 2.59 10.59
C ALA A 55 20.05 2.95 9.60
N LYS A 56 20.33 4.01 8.84
CA LYS A 56 19.63 4.37 7.64
C LYS A 56 20.34 3.71 6.46
N PHE A 57 19.58 2.98 5.65
CA PHE A 57 20.06 2.29 4.46
C PHE A 57 19.54 3.01 3.22
N ASN A 58 20.45 3.29 2.30
CA ASN A 58 20.09 3.73 0.95
C ASN A 58 20.16 2.49 0.06
N GLY A 59 19.04 2.16 -0.56
CA GLY A 59 18.87 0.94 -1.34
C GLY A 59 18.39 1.21 -2.75
N LYS A 60 18.61 0.20 -3.59
CA LYS A 60 18.15 0.11 -4.95
C LYS A 60 17.43 -1.22 -5.12
N LEU A 61 16.30 -1.20 -5.81
CA LEU A 61 15.54 -2.38 -6.23
C LEU A 61 15.49 -2.39 -7.76
N LEU A 62 15.72 -3.55 -8.35
CA LEU A 62 15.62 -3.78 -9.79
C LEU A 62 14.66 -4.95 -10.02
N LEU A 63 13.61 -4.71 -10.81
CA LEU A 63 12.69 -5.74 -11.28
C LEU A 63 13.24 -6.39 -12.54
N SER A 64 13.06 -7.70 -12.67
CA SER A 64 13.39 -8.49 -13.84
C SER A 64 12.37 -9.61 -14.03
N ASP A 65 12.45 -10.32 -15.16
CA ASP A 65 11.60 -11.46 -15.49
C ASP A 65 10.10 -11.16 -15.29
N LEU A 66 9.69 -9.97 -15.70
CA LEU A 66 8.31 -9.49 -15.56
C LEU A 66 7.37 -10.32 -16.44
N ASN A 67 6.44 -11.02 -15.81
CA ASN A 67 5.36 -11.79 -16.44
C ASN A 67 4.01 -11.41 -15.82
N PRO A 68 3.47 -10.21 -16.15
CA PRO A 68 2.23 -9.73 -15.57
C PRO A 68 1.03 -10.63 -15.90
N PRO A 69 0.11 -10.85 -14.96
CA PRO A 69 0.15 -10.55 -13.54
C PRO A 69 0.69 -11.71 -12.69
N ASN A 70 1.49 -12.64 -13.28
CA ASN A 70 1.78 -13.94 -12.68
C ASN A 70 3.06 -13.97 -11.84
N SER A 71 4.13 -13.31 -12.29
CA SER A 71 5.42 -13.41 -11.60
C SER A 71 6.40 -12.32 -11.99
N TYR A 72 7.35 -12.07 -11.11
CA TYR A 72 8.56 -11.28 -11.38
C TYR A 72 9.70 -11.72 -10.47
N ALA A 73 10.91 -11.39 -10.88
CA ALA A 73 12.08 -11.43 -10.02
C ALA A 73 12.45 -9.98 -9.63
N LEU A 74 13.10 -9.82 -8.50
CA LEU A 74 13.70 -8.56 -8.10
C LEU A 74 15.07 -8.81 -7.49
N SER A 75 16.00 -7.91 -7.74
CA SER A 75 17.25 -7.83 -7.02
C SER A 75 17.27 -6.55 -6.18
N PHE A 76 17.93 -6.61 -5.05
CA PHE A 76 18.06 -5.47 -4.16
C PHE A 76 19.48 -5.34 -3.62
N GLU A 77 19.89 -4.12 -3.41
CA GLU A 77 21.12 -3.78 -2.71
C GLU A 77 20.87 -2.56 -1.82
N GLY A 78 21.54 -2.51 -0.68
CA GLY A 78 21.41 -1.41 0.25
C GLY A 78 22.66 -1.24 1.07
N SER A 79 23.06 0.02 1.33
CA SER A 79 24.22 0.38 2.14
C SER A 79 23.79 1.26 3.32
N GLY A 80 24.23 0.88 4.51
CA GLY A 80 24.08 1.62 5.76
C GLY A 80 25.39 2.24 6.24
N GLY A 81 26.34 2.49 5.34
CA GLY A 81 27.66 3.06 5.68
C GLY A 81 28.42 2.17 6.66
N ALA A 82 28.77 2.72 7.81
CA ALA A 82 29.51 2.00 8.87
C ALA A 82 28.75 0.80 9.46
N ALA A 83 27.44 0.72 9.28
CA ALA A 83 26.63 -0.44 9.71
C ALA A 83 26.84 -1.66 8.81
N GLY A 84 27.20 -1.44 7.54
CA GLY A 84 27.39 -2.50 6.57
C GLY A 84 26.42 -2.40 5.39
N PHE A 85 26.23 -3.52 4.71
CA PHE A 85 25.39 -3.61 3.52
C PHE A 85 24.57 -4.90 3.49
N GLY A 86 23.54 -4.89 2.66
CA GLY A 86 22.76 -6.08 2.29
C GLY A 86 22.50 -6.08 0.80
N LYS A 87 22.54 -7.26 0.19
CA LYS A 87 22.16 -7.47 -1.21
C LYS A 87 21.52 -8.83 -1.38
N GLY A 88 20.67 -8.97 -2.38
CA GLY A 88 20.02 -10.24 -2.64
C GLY A 88 19.07 -10.19 -3.81
N ASP A 89 18.33 -11.28 -3.95
CA ASP A 89 17.31 -11.48 -4.95
C ASP A 89 16.07 -12.11 -4.35
N CYS A 90 14.93 -11.85 -4.95
CA CYS A 90 13.66 -12.50 -4.65
C CYS A 90 12.95 -12.88 -5.94
N LYS A 91 12.26 -14.03 -5.88
CA LYS A 91 11.27 -14.42 -6.89
C LYS A 91 9.89 -14.34 -6.26
N VAL A 92 8.97 -13.72 -6.97
CA VAL A 92 7.57 -13.56 -6.54
C VAL A 92 6.67 -14.21 -7.58
N SER A 93 5.70 -14.99 -7.12
CA SER A 93 4.69 -15.62 -7.96
C SER A 93 3.29 -15.32 -7.41
N LEU A 94 2.36 -15.05 -8.30
CA LEU A 94 0.96 -14.84 -8.00
C LEU A 94 0.14 -15.88 -8.74
N SER A 95 -0.85 -16.47 -8.08
CA SER A 95 -1.81 -17.38 -8.69
C SER A 95 -3.20 -17.14 -8.13
N GLU A 96 -4.22 -17.37 -8.94
CA GLU A 96 -5.60 -17.28 -8.50
C GLU A 96 -5.95 -18.42 -7.53
N ALA A 97 -6.72 -18.12 -6.51
CA ALA A 97 -7.21 -19.05 -5.51
C ALA A 97 -8.61 -18.62 -5.03
N ASP A 98 -9.67 -19.12 -5.65
CA ASP A 98 -11.08 -18.87 -5.29
C ASP A 98 -11.43 -17.38 -5.19
N GLY A 99 -11.11 -16.61 -6.23
CA GLY A 99 -11.32 -15.15 -6.28
C GLY A 99 -10.36 -14.34 -5.42
N ARG A 100 -9.39 -14.99 -4.81
CA ARG A 100 -8.28 -14.40 -4.03
C ARG A 100 -6.97 -14.66 -4.74
N THR A 101 -5.91 -14.09 -4.24
CA THR A 101 -4.56 -14.29 -4.78
C THR A 101 -3.69 -15.02 -3.77
N ARG A 102 -3.09 -16.11 -4.21
CA ARG A 102 -1.98 -16.76 -3.52
C ARG A 102 -0.68 -16.14 -4.02
N LEU A 103 0.05 -15.48 -3.12
CA LEU A 103 1.35 -14.90 -3.36
C LEU A 103 2.42 -15.79 -2.72
N GLY A 104 3.30 -16.35 -3.54
CA GLY A 104 4.50 -17.06 -3.09
C GLY A 104 5.75 -16.23 -3.32
N TYR A 105 6.72 -16.32 -2.40
CA TYR A 105 8.02 -15.66 -2.57
C TYR A 105 9.17 -16.52 -2.05
N THR A 106 10.31 -16.38 -2.72
CA THR A 106 11.57 -16.99 -2.30
C THR A 106 12.65 -15.94 -2.42
N CYS A 107 13.34 -15.63 -1.31
CA CYS A 107 14.38 -14.61 -1.24
C CYS A 107 15.69 -15.18 -0.70
N HIS A 108 16.79 -14.73 -1.29
CA HIS A 108 18.15 -14.94 -0.83
C HIS A 108 18.80 -13.59 -0.54
N ALA A 109 19.54 -13.49 0.55
CA ALA A 109 20.23 -12.27 0.93
C ALA A 109 21.62 -12.56 1.47
N THR A 110 22.54 -11.70 1.14
CA THR A 110 23.89 -11.65 1.69
C THR A 110 24.05 -10.36 2.46
N ILE A 111 24.50 -10.46 3.70
CA ILE A 111 24.73 -9.31 4.60
C ILE A 111 26.20 -9.20 4.90
N GLY A 112 26.72 -7.98 4.93
CA GLY A 112 28.13 -7.70 5.23
C GLY A 112 28.33 -6.56 6.24
N GLY A 113 29.57 -6.39 6.68
CA GLY A 113 29.93 -5.36 7.65
C GLY A 113 29.52 -5.69 9.09
N ARG A 114 29.31 -4.66 9.91
CA ARG A 114 28.89 -4.81 11.32
C ARG A 114 27.57 -5.52 11.47
N LEU A 115 26.70 -5.38 10.50
CA LEU A 115 25.40 -6.03 10.46
C LEU A 115 25.55 -7.56 10.44
N ALA A 116 26.53 -8.11 9.72
CA ALA A 116 26.80 -9.55 9.68
C ALA A 116 27.28 -10.10 11.04
N GLN A 117 27.89 -9.26 11.87
CA GLN A 117 28.43 -9.65 13.17
C GLN A 117 27.36 -9.92 14.25
N VAL A 118 26.11 -9.49 14.02
CA VAL A 118 25.01 -9.75 14.96
C VAL A 118 24.52 -11.21 14.92
N GLY A 119 24.95 -11.97 13.91
CA GLY A 119 24.64 -13.39 13.74
C GLY A 119 23.39 -13.68 12.89
N SER A 120 23.48 -14.75 12.11
CA SER A 120 22.45 -15.12 11.12
C SER A 120 21.07 -15.32 11.75
N ARG A 121 20.98 -15.97 12.92
CA ARG A 121 19.72 -16.21 13.61
C ARG A 121 18.95 -14.92 13.91
N LEU A 122 19.65 -13.85 14.33
CA LEU A 122 19.01 -12.55 14.59
C LEU A 122 18.60 -11.87 13.30
N ILE A 123 19.43 -11.93 12.26
CA ILE A 123 19.11 -11.41 10.92
C ILE A 123 17.86 -12.10 10.37
N ASP A 124 17.81 -13.42 10.41
CA ASP A 124 16.65 -14.21 9.95
C ASP A 124 15.36 -13.87 10.71
N GLY A 125 15.46 -13.69 12.02
CA GLY A 125 14.33 -13.27 12.85
C GLY A 125 13.78 -11.90 12.46
N VAL A 126 14.66 -10.93 12.24
CA VAL A 126 14.28 -9.59 11.79
C VAL A 126 13.70 -9.63 10.37
N ALA A 127 14.30 -10.38 9.45
CA ALA A 127 13.82 -10.50 8.08
C ALA A 127 12.41 -11.10 8.02
N ARG A 128 12.12 -12.15 8.81
CA ARG A 128 10.78 -12.74 8.91
C ARG A 128 9.79 -11.72 9.47
N LYS A 129 10.13 -11.06 10.58
CA LYS A 129 9.26 -10.04 11.16
C LYS A 129 8.95 -8.91 10.19
N MET A 130 9.93 -8.43 9.43
CA MET A 130 9.72 -7.40 8.42
C MET A 130 8.77 -7.87 7.31
N ALA A 131 8.89 -9.14 6.88
CA ALA A 131 7.96 -9.71 5.90
C ALA A 131 6.54 -9.81 6.46
N ASP A 132 6.37 -10.29 7.69
CA ASP A 132 5.08 -10.39 8.35
C ASP A 132 4.42 -9.01 8.52
N ASP A 133 5.18 -8.02 9.01
CA ASP A 133 4.72 -6.64 9.18
C ASP A 133 4.35 -6.00 7.82
N PHE A 134 5.14 -6.26 6.78
CA PHE A 134 4.85 -5.81 5.41
C PHE A 134 3.53 -6.37 4.91
N PHE A 135 3.34 -7.69 4.97
CA PHE A 135 2.13 -8.32 4.44
C PHE A 135 0.89 -8.00 5.27
N ALA A 136 1.02 -7.79 6.58
CA ALA A 136 -0.08 -7.30 7.41
C ALA A 136 -0.56 -5.94 6.92
N LYS A 137 0.34 -4.96 6.82
CA LYS A 137 0.03 -3.61 6.31
C LYS A 137 -0.44 -3.63 4.85
N PHE A 138 0.17 -4.47 4.01
CA PHE A 138 -0.22 -4.59 2.61
C PHE A 138 -1.68 -5.04 2.49
N LYS A 139 -2.09 -6.08 3.23
CA LYS A 139 -3.48 -6.54 3.26
C LYS A 139 -4.43 -5.46 3.75
N GLU A 140 -4.10 -4.76 4.83
CA GLU A 140 -4.90 -3.65 5.36
C GLU A 140 -5.03 -2.50 4.34
N ARG A 141 -3.97 -2.21 3.61
CA ARG A 141 -3.92 -1.09 2.66
C ARG A 141 -4.67 -1.37 1.37
N VAL A 142 -4.62 -2.62 0.87
CA VAL A 142 -5.15 -2.97 -0.46
C VAL A 142 -6.52 -3.66 -0.41
N VAL A 143 -6.83 -4.38 0.66
CA VAL A 143 -8.16 -4.99 0.84
C VAL A 143 -9.08 -3.93 1.43
N PRO A 144 -10.15 -3.50 0.73
CA PRO A 144 -11.13 -2.59 1.32
C PRO A 144 -11.65 -3.18 2.63
N ALA A 145 -11.69 -2.38 3.69
CA ALA A 145 -12.36 -2.80 4.92
C ALA A 145 -13.74 -3.34 4.55
N PRO A 146 -14.20 -4.45 5.15
CA PRO A 146 -15.56 -4.93 4.94
C PRO A 146 -16.49 -3.74 5.21
N GLN A 147 -17.09 -3.19 4.16
CA GLN A 147 -18.18 -2.26 4.37
C GLN A 147 -19.24 -3.08 5.12
N PRO A 148 -19.71 -2.64 6.30
CA PRO A 148 -20.85 -3.28 6.91
C PRO A 148 -21.91 -3.33 5.81
N MET A 149 -22.26 -4.51 5.38
CA MET A 149 -23.37 -4.69 4.45
C MET A 149 -24.51 -3.91 5.09
N ALA A 150 -24.85 -2.76 4.50
CA ALA A 150 -26.07 -2.07 4.84
C ALA A 150 -27.16 -3.10 4.62
N ALA A 151 -27.65 -3.64 5.72
CA ALA A 151 -28.81 -4.52 5.69
C ALA A 151 -29.86 -3.83 4.83
N ALA A 152 -30.17 -4.43 3.72
CA ALA A 152 -31.27 -3.99 2.89
C ALA A 152 -32.51 -3.92 3.78
N ALA A 153 -33.21 -2.81 3.64
CA ALA A 153 -34.55 -2.56 4.13
C ALA A 153 -34.68 -2.01 5.55
N SER A 154 -34.94 -0.74 5.59
CA SER A 154 -36.24 -0.33 6.11
C SER A 154 -36.51 1.11 5.67
N HIS A 155 -37.68 1.31 5.09
CA HIS A 155 -38.31 2.59 4.90
C HIS A 155 -38.20 3.43 6.17
N GLY A 156 -37.40 4.48 6.14
CA GLY A 156 -37.21 5.37 7.27
C GLY A 156 -36.85 6.76 6.79
N LYS A 157 -37.87 7.57 6.48
CA LYS A 157 -37.94 9.05 6.47
C LYS A 157 -36.60 9.75 6.19
N SER A 158 -36.41 10.18 4.96
CA SER A 158 -35.34 11.09 4.58
C SER A 158 -35.49 12.37 5.43
N LYS A 159 -34.60 12.55 6.38
CA LYS A 159 -34.42 13.85 7.04
C LYS A 159 -33.77 14.75 6.00
N ILE A 160 -34.58 15.58 5.35
CA ILE A 160 -34.10 16.65 4.48
C ILE A 160 -33.22 17.54 5.34
N PRO A 161 -31.94 17.73 4.98
CA PRO A 161 -31.05 18.54 5.80
C PRO A 161 -31.53 19.99 5.83
N LEU A 162 -31.41 20.64 6.98
CA LEU A 162 -31.96 21.99 7.24
C LEU A 162 -31.61 23.03 6.18
N TRP A 163 -30.46 22.90 5.50
CA TRP A 163 -30.05 23.80 4.43
C TRP A 163 -30.94 23.72 3.16
N ALA A 164 -31.55 22.56 2.90
CA ALA A 164 -32.49 22.41 1.78
C ALA A 164 -33.79 23.21 1.99
N TRP A 165 -34.21 23.42 3.25
CA TRP A 165 -35.33 24.29 3.59
C TRP A 165 -34.98 25.78 3.39
N VAL A 166 -33.74 26.17 3.69
CA VAL A 166 -33.25 27.56 3.51
C VAL A 166 -33.21 27.90 2.01
N VAL A 167 -32.76 26.99 1.15
CA VAL A 167 -32.76 27.20 -0.30
C VAL A 167 -34.19 27.29 -0.86
N GLY A 168 -35.12 26.47 -0.37
CA GLY A 168 -36.52 26.51 -0.77
C GLY A 168 -37.21 27.84 -0.42
N ILE A 169 -36.90 28.39 0.77
CA ILE A 169 -37.47 29.69 1.22
C ILE A 169 -36.88 30.85 0.40
N VAL A 170 -35.57 30.82 0.11
CA VAL A 170 -34.91 31.85 -0.70
C VAL A 170 -35.49 31.89 -2.14
N VAL A 171 -35.73 30.74 -2.75
CA VAL A 171 -36.34 30.65 -4.06
C VAL A 171 -37.78 31.16 -4.07
N LEU A 172 -38.58 30.85 -3.03
CA LEU A 172 -39.93 31.34 -2.88
C LEU A 172 -40.00 32.86 -2.70
N VAL A 173 -39.10 33.45 -1.90
CA VAL A 173 -38.99 34.89 -1.70
C VAL A 173 -38.58 35.60 -2.99
N LEU A 174 -37.65 35.05 -3.75
CA LEU A 174 -37.21 35.61 -5.04
C LEU A 174 -38.32 35.55 -6.09
N LEU A 175 -39.10 34.45 -6.12
CA LEU A 175 -40.31 34.31 -6.99
C LEU A 175 -41.41 35.33 -6.62
N ALA A 176 -41.66 35.53 -5.33
CA ALA A 176 -42.62 36.49 -4.87
C ALA A 176 -42.24 37.93 -5.20
N LEU A 177 -40.93 38.29 -5.06
CA LEU A 177 -40.39 39.59 -5.46
C LEU A 177 -40.43 39.81 -6.97
N PHE A 178 -40.20 38.75 -7.75
CA PHE A 178 -40.30 38.80 -9.22
C PHE A 178 -41.73 39.08 -9.70
N VAL A 179 -42.71 38.38 -9.10
CA VAL A 179 -44.14 38.55 -9.44
C VAL A 179 -44.62 39.93 -9.01
N ALA A 180 -44.21 40.44 -7.82
CA ALA A 180 -44.56 41.79 -7.35
C ALA A 180 -44.00 42.91 -8.24
N LYS A 181 -42.84 42.68 -8.87
CA LYS A 181 -42.24 43.64 -9.82
C LYS A 181 -42.85 43.62 -11.20
N SER A 182 -43.51 42.49 -11.56
CA SER A 182 -44.19 42.32 -12.86
C SER A 182 -45.62 42.89 -12.86
N THR A 183 -46.25 43.14 -11.71
CA THR A 183 -47.61 43.66 -11.57
C THR A 183 -47.67 45.17 -11.22
N GLY A 184 -46.54 45.84 -11.09
CA GLY A 184 -46.46 47.29 -10.74
C GLY A 184 -46.12 48.21 -11.94
N GLY A 185 -46.54 47.84 -13.15
CA GLY A 185 -46.33 48.65 -14.33
C GLY A 185 -47.63 48.87 -15.13
N HIS A 186 -48.46 49.77 -14.61
CA HIS A 186 -49.47 50.50 -15.40
C HIS A 186 -49.63 51.88 -14.82
#